data_940c081ca8df6c23b9f9caade36a18b1
#
_entry.id   940c081ca8df6c23b9f9caade36a18b1
#
_cell.length_a   1.000
_cell.length_b   1.000
_cell.length_c   1.000
_cell.angle_alpha   90.00
_cell.angle_beta   90.00
_cell.angle_gamma   90.00
#
_symmetry.space_group_name_H-M   'P 1'
#
loop_
_entity.id
_entity.type
_entity.pdbx_description
1 polymer ?
#
loop_
_entity_poly.entity_id
_entity_poly.type
_entity_poly.pdbx_seq_one_letter_code
_entity_poly.pdbx_strand_id
1 'polypeptide(L)'
;MFADNARISHRQLFRQIVLGLIGIYTLAIPVFPEVSGRQGILCLLTAMAVYLLFCIYFIRIKTVMQNPRRYMGKILGSVFVFLYMSWLWLMGVYLLLMTARITDRFLIEGSVYWIVIVLAGIVTYLGSHQGLERRGRMAEVCFPVFLFILAGMLCLGILRMKSYYLGELGDLTLHGWLKGSYQVFCAFLPFTFLPVALGNVKKPGETGKVMRGALFLVTGILMLCLLLLQGSFGIGGYEHSRYPMVEFMAGIRIPGDFLERVDIFWVAAVMFSMLFALGGVFFYNHELLVRTDMEKGAPFLATGVVAAALICEKAQVSPELFWKITGWFYGPLFLLLLIYAGFAGKKKSVFVKGAAILLCMLPLSGCGVSLENRAFPLSMSADYKDGSFELIYGIPGLGEITGQGKNQEEQPQAIFYQGATPKEAEEAFNRNQKNYLDMGHMKIILLGKDLLENEDALFEFLNYLEEKPSVAGNIYVFSCEDVKALMSFDTQGGESVGDYLTGILENNLEGKPKNAVTLQDLYNRWHRKEQLPQLLEAELVNKRPQIRQYS
;
A
#
# COMPACT_ATOMS: atom_id res chain seq x y z
N MET A 1 -28.79 20.65 -28.66
CA MET A 1 -28.01 19.71 -29.51
C MET A 1 -26.55 20.10 -29.38
N PHE A 2 -25.79 19.38 -28.58
CA PHE A 2 -24.36 19.68 -28.38
C PHE A 2 -23.57 19.03 -29.51
N ALA A 3 -22.72 19.80 -30.20
CA ALA A 3 -21.89 19.28 -31.27
C ALA A 3 -20.95 18.18 -30.71
N ASP A 4 -21.03 16.99 -31.27
CA ASP A 4 -20.21 15.82 -30.89
C ASP A 4 -18.82 15.98 -31.53
N ASN A 5 -18.00 16.88 -30.96
CA ASN A 5 -16.70 17.28 -31.55
C ASN A 5 -15.54 16.39 -31.07
N ALA A 6 -15.82 15.31 -30.32
CA ALA A 6 -14.80 14.42 -29.72
C ALA A 6 -13.69 15.15 -28.93
N ARG A 7 -13.94 16.39 -28.49
CA ARG A 7 -12.96 17.25 -27.81
C ARG A 7 -13.42 17.65 -26.41
N ILE A 8 -12.49 17.59 -25.47
CA ILE A 8 -12.71 17.99 -24.07
C ILE A 8 -12.19 19.39 -23.79
N SER A 9 -12.82 20.07 -22.81
CA SER A 9 -12.32 21.34 -22.29
C SER A 9 -11.12 21.12 -21.38
N HIS A 10 -10.32 22.16 -21.13
CA HIS A 10 -9.20 22.10 -20.19
C HIS A 10 -9.67 21.82 -18.74
N ARG A 11 -10.89 22.29 -18.34
CA ARG A 11 -11.50 21.99 -17.03
C ARG A 11 -11.89 20.53 -16.91
N GLN A 12 -12.47 19.95 -17.97
CA GLN A 12 -12.80 18.52 -18.02
C GLN A 12 -11.54 17.65 -17.94
N LEU A 13 -10.45 18.07 -18.62
CA LEU A 13 -9.16 17.37 -18.49
C LEU A 13 -8.65 17.38 -17.06
N PHE A 14 -8.64 18.55 -16.39
CA PHE A 14 -8.23 18.66 -15.00
C PHE A 14 -8.97 17.68 -14.09
N ARG A 15 -10.32 17.69 -14.17
CA ARG A 15 -11.18 16.84 -13.36
C ARG A 15 -10.97 15.36 -13.64
N GLN A 16 -10.78 14.97 -14.90
CA GLN A 16 -10.48 13.59 -15.26
C GLN A 16 -9.14 13.11 -14.70
N ILE A 17 -8.11 13.96 -14.68
CA ILE A 17 -6.81 13.66 -14.10
C ILE A 17 -6.95 13.38 -12.61
N VAL A 18 -7.56 14.31 -11.88
CA VAL A 18 -7.70 14.19 -10.43
C VAL A 18 -8.55 12.98 -10.06
N LEU A 19 -9.74 12.84 -10.67
CA LEU A 19 -10.62 11.69 -10.43
C LEU A 19 -9.97 10.34 -10.74
N GLY A 20 -9.20 10.26 -11.83
CA GLY A 20 -8.60 8.99 -12.24
C GLY A 20 -7.35 8.59 -11.47
N LEU A 21 -6.74 9.49 -10.71
CA LEU A 21 -5.45 9.23 -10.08
C LEU A 21 -5.49 9.17 -8.56
N ILE A 22 -6.39 9.91 -7.91
CA ILE A 22 -6.44 10.00 -6.43
C ILE A 22 -6.63 8.63 -5.80
N GLY A 23 -7.58 7.81 -6.28
CA GLY A 23 -7.85 6.50 -5.71
C GLY A 23 -6.65 5.55 -5.84
N ILE A 24 -5.97 5.59 -6.99
CA ILE A 24 -4.78 4.76 -7.22
C ILE A 24 -3.67 5.16 -6.26
N TYR A 25 -3.41 6.45 -6.14
CA TYR A 25 -2.26 6.96 -5.39
C TYR A 25 -2.45 6.86 -3.87
N THR A 26 -3.66 7.10 -3.37
CA THR A 26 -3.97 6.95 -1.95
C THR A 26 -3.90 5.50 -1.46
N LEU A 27 -4.07 4.53 -2.35
CA LEU A 27 -3.90 3.11 -2.04
C LEU A 27 -2.46 2.63 -2.21
N ALA A 28 -1.75 3.14 -3.23
CA ALA A 28 -0.44 2.62 -3.59
C ALA A 28 0.70 3.23 -2.76
N ILE A 29 0.67 4.54 -2.50
CA ILE A 29 1.82 5.25 -1.95
C ILE A 29 2.05 4.96 -0.46
N PRO A 30 1.01 4.92 0.40
CA PRO A 30 1.22 4.64 1.81
C PRO A 30 1.69 3.21 2.14
N VAL A 31 1.69 2.31 1.16
CA VAL A 31 2.14 0.91 1.34
C VAL A 31 3.67 0.78 1.28
N PHE A 32 4.37 1.80 0.78
CA PHE A 32 5.83 1.74 0.68
C PHE A 32 6.49 2.15 2.00
N PRO A 33 7.26 1.27 2.66
CA PRO A 33 7.87 1.57 3.97
C PRO A 33 8.78 2.81 3.95
N GLU A 34 9.49 3.04 2.85
CA GLU A 34 10.38 4.20 2.71
C GLU A 34 9.63 5.53 2.52
N VAL A 35 8.30 5.48 2.34
CA VAL A 35 7.46 6.67 2.10
C VAL A 35 6.68 7.02 3.37
N SER A 36 7.40 7.14 4.49
CA SER A 36 6.85 7.51 5.79
C SER A 36 7.46 8.82 6.30
N GLY A 37 6.76 9.50 7.18
CA GLY A 37 7.24 10.68 7.87
C GLY A 37 7.81 11.79 6.97
N ARG A 38 8.87 12.43 7.43
CA ARG A 38 9.61 13.48 6.71
C ARG A 38 10.18 12.97 5.39
N GLN A 39 10.70 11.75 5.38
CA GLN A 39 11.28 11.12 4.20
C GLN A 39 10.22 10.93 3.12
N GLY A 40 9.00 10.48 3.48
CA GLY A 40 7.89 10.32 2.54
C GLY A 40 7.47 11.63 1.87
N ILE A 41 7.44 12.75 2.60
CA ILE A 41 7.15 14.07 2.03
C ILE A 41 8.22 14.46 1.01
N LEU A 42 9.50 14.24 1.32
CA LEU A 42 10.61 14.52 0.39
C LEU A 42 10.56 13.61 -0.85
N CYS A 43 10.18 12.34 -0.69
CA CYS A 43 9.97 11.42 -1.80
C CYS A 43 8.85 11.90 -2.73
N LEU A 44 7.72 12.35 -2.18
CA LEU A 44 6.62 12.92 -2.96
C LEU A 44 7.05 14.18 -3.72
N LEU A 45 7.76 15.10 -3.08
CA LEU A 45 8.26 16.33 -3.72
C LEU A 45 9.26 16.02 -4.84
N THR A 46 10.15 15.06 -4.62
CA THR A 46 11.13 14.62 -5.64
C THR A 46 10.42 14.00 -6.85
N ALA A 47 9.48 13.09 -6.63
CA ALA A 47 8.69 12.50 -7.70
C ALA A 47 7.86 13.56 -8.45
N MET A 48 7.23 14.49 -7.74
CA MET A 48 6.50 15.61 -8.32
C MET A 48 7.41 16.45 -9.24
N ALA A 49 8.63 16.76 -8.80
CA ALA A 49 9.60 17.52 -9.63
C ALA A 49 9.92 16.79 -10.95
N VAL A 50 10.12 15.46 -10.90
CA VAL A 50 10.31 14.64 -12.10
C VAL A 50 9.07 14.70 -12.99
N TYR A 51 7.86 14.59 -12.43
CA TYR A 51 6.62 14.66 -13.21
C TYR A 51 6.29 16.04 -13.78
N LEU A 52 6.81 17.12 -13.19
CA LEU A 52 6.77 18.44 -13.83
C LEU A 52 7.56 18.46 -15.16
N LEU A 53 8.68 17.73 -15.22
CA LEU A 53 9.42 17.52 -16.48
C LEU A 53 8.61 16.66 -17.47
N PHE A 54 7.94 15.60 -16.99
CA PHE A 54 7.01 14.82 -17.81
C PHE A 54 5.87 15.66 -18.38
N CYS A 55 5.34 16.65 -17.67
CA CYS A 55 4.32 17.55 -18.22
C CYS A 55 4.83 18.31 -19.46
N ILE A 56 6.08 18.75 -19.45
CA ILE A 56 6.70 19.40 -20.63
C ILE A 56 6.86 18.39 -21.78
N TYR A 57 7.31 17.19 -21.45
CA TYR A 57 7.51 16.11 -22.39
C TYR A 57 6.20 15.67 -23.06
N PHE A 58 5.13 15.45 -22.29
CA PHE A 58 3.83 15.02 -22.82
C PHE A 58 3.24 16.01 -23.83
N ILE A 59 3.46 17.31 -23.64
CA ILE A 59 3.05 18.31 -24.60
C ILE A 59 3.78 18.13 -25.94
N ARG A 60 5.06 17.75 -25.90
CA ARG A 60 5.87 17.52 -27.09
C ARG A 60 5.51 16.23 -27.82
N ILE A 61 5.25 15.15 -27.08
CA ILE A 61 4.96 13.83 -27.69
C ILE A 61 3.50 13.65 -28.09
N LYS A 62 2.58 14.57 -27.73
CA LYS A 62 1.15 14.44 -28.08
C LYS A 62 0.92 14.18 -29.56
N THR A 63 1.71 14.80 -30.46
CA THR A 63 1.64 14.58 -31.91
C THR A 63 2.15 13.20 -32.31
N VAL A 64 3.20 12.70 -31.64
CA VAL A 64 3.72 11.36 -31.84
C VAL A 64 2.69 10.32 -31.41
N MET A 65 2.02 10.56 -30.27
CA MET A 65 0.96 9.67 -29.76
C MET A 65 -0.28 9.62 -30.66
N GLN A 66 -0.55 10.68 -31.43
CA GLN A 66 -1.65 10.66 -32.41
C GLN A 66 -1.36 9.76 -33.61
N ASN A 67 -0.09 9.70 -34.03
CA ASN A 67 0.32 8.90 -35.19
C ASN A 67 1.72 8.28 -34.98
N PRO A 68 1.87 7.30 -34.05
CA PRO A 68 3.18 6.78 -33.67
C PRO A 68 3.95 6.17 -34.84
N ARG A 69 3.25 5.44 -35.73
CA ARG A 69 3.87 4.80 -36.91
C ARG A 69 4.42 5.82 -37.93
N ARG A 70 3.78 6.99 -38.03
CA ARG A 70 4.23 8.05 -38.97
C ARG A 70 5.50 8.73 -38.46
N TYR A 71 5.60 8.99 -37.14
CA TYR A 71 6.72 9.76 -36.56
C TYR A 71 7.92 8.89 -36.19
N MET A 72 7.69 7.64 -35.78
CA MET A 72 8.72 6.72 -35.29
C MET A 72 9.07 5.63 -36.32
N GLY A 73 8.32 5.56 -37.45
CA GLY A 73 8.41 4.45 -38.40
C GLY A 73 7.51 3.27 -38.03
N LYS A 74 7.26 2.38 -39.00
CA LYS A 74 6.27 1.31 -38.86
C LYS A 74 6.63 0.34 -37.73
N ILE A 75 7.90 -0.09 -37.63
CA ILE A 75 8.33 -1.08 -36.62
C ILE A 75 8.40 -0.44 -35.24
N LEU A 76 9.19 0.61 -35.08
CA LEU A 76 9.40 1.26 -33.77
C LEU A 76 8.11 1.86 -33.19
N GLY A 77 7.26 2.45 -34.05
CA GLY A 77 5.96 2.98 -33.66
C GLY A 77 5.02 1.87 -33.19
N SER A 78 5.05 0.68 -33.81
CA SER A 78 4.25 -0.46 -33.35
C SER A 78 4.76 -1.03 -32.02
N VAL A 79 6.08 -1.16 -31.83
CA VAL A 79 6.67 -1.60 -30.56
C VAL A 79 6.33 -0.61 -29.43
N PHE A 80 6.43 0.69 -29.69
CA PHE A 80 6.07 1.72 -28.72
C PHE A 80 4.60 1.62 -28.29
N VAL A 81 3.68 1.47 -29.25
CA VAL A 81 2.25 1.30 -28.97
C VAL A 81 2.01 0.02 -28.16
N PHE A 82 2.64 -1.09 -28.53
CA PHE A 82 2.52 -2.36 -27.83
C PHE A 82 2.98 -2.24 -26.37
N LEU A 83 4.14 -1.64 -26.11
CA LEU A 83 4.65 -1.42 -24.75
C LEU A 83 3.72 -0.50 -23.93
N TYR A 84 3.16 0.51 -24.59
CA TYR A 84 2.22 1.41 -23.93
C TYR A 84 0.89 0.72 -23.61
N MET A 85 0.37 -0.09 -24.52
CA MET A 85 -0.84 -0.89 -24.30
C MET A 85 -0.64 -1.96 -23.23
N SER A 86 0.53 -2.62 -23.19
CA SER A 86 0.85 -3.60 -22.16
C SER A 86 0.91 -2.96 -20.75
N TRP A 87 1.41 -1.73 -20.65
CA TRP A 87 1.35 -0.95 -19.41
C TRP A 87 -0.09 -0.66 -18.98
N LEU A 88 -0.92 -0.15 -19.88
CA LEU A 88 -2.33 0.10 -19.62
C LEU A 88 -3.06 -1.20 -19.23
N TRP A 89 -2.76 -2.30 -19.90
CA TRP A 89 -3.34 -3.60 -19.64
C TRP A 89 -2.99 -4.10 -18.22
N LEU A 90 -1.72 -4.04 -17.84
CA LEU A 90 -1.26 -4.41 -16.50
C LEU A 90 -1.95 -3.56 -15.42
N MET A 91 -2.10 -2.26 -15.67
CA MET A 91 -2.82 -1.36 -14.77
C MET A 91 -4.30 -1.71 -14.65
N GLY A 92 -4.94 -2.13 -15.75
CA GLY A 92 -6.33 -2.60 -15.74
C GLY A 92 -6.51 -3.83 -14.84
N VAL A 93 -5.59 -4.79 -14.93
CA VAL A 93 -5.58 -5.99 -14.06
C VAL A 93 -5.45 -5.58 -12.59
N TYR A 94 -4.49 -4.71 -12.27
CA TYR A 94 -4.30 -4.20 -10.91
C TYR A 94 -5.54 -3.50 -10.35
N LEU A 95 -6.17 -2.64 -11.14
CA LEU A 95 -7.38 -1.91 -10.71
C LEU A 95 -8.56 -2.85 -10.44
N LEU A 96 -8.76 -3.89 -11.25
CA LEU A 96 -9.81 -4.89 -11.02
C LEU A 96 -9.55 -5.69 -9.75
N LEU A 97 -8.31 -6.14 -9.54
CA LEU A 97 -7.92 -6.88 -8.33
C LEU A 97 -8.13 -6.04 -7.07
N MET A 98 -7.66 -4.79 -7.08
CA MET A 98 -7.82 -3.89 -5.94
C MET A 98 -9.29 -3.56 -5.66
N THR A 99 -10.09 -3.38 -6.72
CA THR A 99 -11.54 -3.18 -6.60
C THR A 99 -12.20 -4.35 -5.88
N ALA A 100 -11.91 -5.59 -6.29
CA ALA A 100 -12.48 -6.79 -5.69
C ALA A 100 -12.07 -6.95 -4.22
N ARG A 101 -10.78 -6.78 -3.91
CA ARG A 101 -10.23 -6.95 -2.56
C ARG A 101 -10.71 -5.90 -1.57
N ILE A 102 -10.84 -4.65 -2.01
CA ILE A 102 -11.39 -3.58 -1.16
C ILE A 102 -12.88 -3.81 -0.93
N THR A 103 -13.62 -4.27 -1.94
CA THR A 103 -15.03 -4.60 -1.79
C THR A 103 -15.23 -5.70 -0.75
N ASP A 104 -14.44 -6.77 -0.83
CA ASP A 104 -14.53 -7.90 0.09
C ASP A 104 -14.18 -7.50 1.53
N ARG A 105 -13.09 -6.76 1.70
CA ARG A 105 -12.58 -6.47 3.04
C ARG A 105 -13.35 -5.34 3.77
N PHE A 106 -13.86 -4.35 3.05
CA PHE A 106 -14.40 -3.13 3.67
C PHE A 106 -15.89 -2.87 3.39
N LEU A 107 -16.45 -3.45 2.32
CA LEU A 107 -17.85 -3.21 1.95
C LEU A 107 -18.76 -4.42 2.21
N ILE A 108 -18.38 -5.58 1.72
CA ILE A 108 -19.22 -6.80 1.78
C ILE A 108 -18.32 -7.98 2.11
N GLU A 109 -18.19 -8.30 3.38
CA GLU A 109 -17.39 -9.42 3.85
C GLU A 109 -17.86 -10.74 3.23
N GLY A 110 -16.90 -11.55 2.74
CA GLY A 110 -17.21 -12.80 2.05
C GLY A 110 -17.77 -12.62 0.66
N SER A 111 -17.56 -11.45 0.02
CA SER A 111 -18.01 -11.19 -1.35
C SER A 111 -17.37 -12.18 -2.35
N VAL A 112 -18.14 -12.55 -3.37
CA VAL A 112 -17.63 -13.44 -4.42
C VAL A 112 -16.79 -12.62 -5.40
N TYR A 113 -15.47 -12.62 -5.25
CA TYR A 113 -14.52 -11.81 -6.03
C TYR A 113 -14.76 -11.82 -7.53
N TRP A 114 -15.09 -13.00 -8.11
CA TRP A 114 -15.28 -13.10 -9.55
C TRP A 114 -16.47 -12.26 -10.03
N ILE A 115 -17.54 -12.14 -9.23
CA ILE A 115 -18.70 -11.31 -9.57
C ILE A 115 -18.26 -9.84 -9.61
N VAL A 116 -17.54 -9.37 -8.61
CA VAL A 116 -17.07 -7.98 -8.54
C VAL A 116 -16.14 -7.67 -9.72
N ILE A 117 -15.18 -8.54 -10.03
CA ILE A 117 -14.24 -8.38 -11.16
C ILE A 117 -15.00 -8.29 -12.49
N VAL A 118 -15.93 -9.22 -12.72
CA VAL A 118 -16.69 -9.28 -13.98
C VAL A 118 -17.62 -8.07 -14.12
N LEU A 119 -18.38 -7.73 -13.07
CA LEU A 119 -19.30 -6.58 -13.11
C LEU A 119 -18.54 -5.26 -13.28
N ALA A 120 -17.46 -5.04 -12.52
CA ALA A 120 -16.61 -3.86 -12.67
C ALA A 120 -16.03 -3.77 -14.08
N GLY A 121 -15.55 -4.89 -14.64
CA GLY A 121 -15.06 -4.97 -16.01
C GLY A 121 -16.11 -4.61 -17.03
N ILE A 122 -17.32 -5.18 -16.96
CA ILE A 122 -18.44 -4.92 -17.89
C ILE A 122 -18.87 -3.44 -17.82
N VAL A 123 -19.15 -2.94 -16.62
CA VAL A 123 -19.65 -1.57 -16.43
C VAL A 123 -18.65 -0.54 -16.94
N THR A 124 -17.37 -0.72 -16.62
CA THR A 124 -16.32 0.22 -17.05
C THR A 124 -16.00 0.11 -18.54
N TYR A 125 -16.08 -1.10 -19.12
CA TYR A 125 -15.93 -1.31 -20.56
C TYR A 125 -17.06 -0.64 -21.34
N LEU A 126 -18.32 -0.87 -20.97
CA LEU A 126 -19.47 -0.22 -21.59
C LEU A 126 -19.41 1.32 -21.47
N GLY A 127 -18.98 1.82 -20.29
CA GLY A 127 -18.76 3.25 -20.08
C GLY A 127 -17.64 3.84 -20.94
N SER A 128 -16.60 3.05 -21.26
CA SER A 128 -15.45 3.51 -22.05
C SER A 128 -15.79 3.75 -23.51
N HIS A 129 -16.72 2.99 -24.11
CA HIS A 129 -17.16 3.14 -25.50
C HIS A 129 -17.88 4.45 -25.78
N GLN A 130 -18.28 5.19 -24.77
CA GLN A 130 -19.04 6.43 -24.95
C GLN A 130 -18.17 7.64 -25.36
N GLY A 131 -16.85 7.46 -25.49
CA GLY A 131 -15.92 8.47 -25.95
C GLY A 131 -15.43 9.45 -24.89
N LEU A 132 -14.37 10.20 -25.24
CA LEU A 132 -13.68 11.11 -24.34
C LEU A 132 -14.57 12.26 -23.84
N GLU A 133 -15.47 12.76 -24.67
CA GLU A 133 -16.35 13.88 -24.32
C GLU A 133 -17.35 13.52 -23.23
N ARG A 134 -18.04 12.36 -23.35
CA ARG A 134 -18.99 11.89 -22.34
C ARG A 134 -18.30 11.60 -21.02
N ARG A 135 -17.10 11.00 -21.09
CA ARG A 135 -16.23 10.81 -19.92
C ARG A 135 -15.86 12.16 -19.27
N GLY A 136 -15.57 13.19 -20.08
CA GLY A 136 -15.33 14.55 -19.60
C GLY A 136 -16.52 15.17 -18.90
N ARG A 137 -17.73 14.97 -19.43
CA ARG A 137 -19.00 15.45 -18.83
C ARG A 137 -19.31 14.70 -17.51
N MET A 138 -19.11 13.38 -17.47
CA MET A 138 -19.22 12.59 -16.25
C MET A 138 -18.25 13.12 -15.16
N ALA A 139 -17.00 13.37 -15.52
CA ALA A 139 -16.04 13.97 -14.59
C ALA A 139 -16.49 15.36 -14.11
N GLU A 140 -17.16 16.14 -14.96
CA GLU A 140 -17.65 17.47 -14.61
C GLU A 140 -18.75 17.44 -13.54
N VAL A 141 -19.65 16.47 -13.62
CA VAL A 141 -20.75 16.27 -12.67
C VAL A 141 -20.26 15.62 -11.37
N CYS A 142 -19.44 14.58 -11.47
CA CYS A 142 -19.02 13.81 -10.30
C CYS A 142 -17.93 14.49 -9.47
N PHE A 143 -17.11 15.35 -10.08
CA PHE A 143 -15.95 15.96 -9.42
C PHE A 143 -16.30 16.79 -8.16
N PRO A 144 -17.33 17.66 -8.15
CA PRO A 144 -17.66 18.42 -6.95
C PRO A 144 -18.08 17.53 -5.78
N VAL A 145 -18.89 16.50 -6.06
CA VAL A 145 -19.35 15.52 -5.04
C VAL A 145 -18.16 14.71 -4.51
N PHE A 146 -17.32 14.22 -5.41
CA PHE A 146 -16.10 13.50 -5.05
C PHE A 146 -15.18 14.36 -4.16
N LEU A 147 -14.93 15.60 -4.56
CA LEU A 147 -14.06 16.50 -3.81
C LEU A 147 -14.65 16.86 -2.44
N PHE A 148 -15.97 17.04 -2.36
CA PHE A 148 -16.66 17.28 -1.09
C PHE A 148 -16.50 16.11 -0.12
N ILE A 149 -16.73 14.88 -0.58
CA ILE A 149 -16.55 13.67 0.23
C ILE A 149 -15.09 13.55 0.67
N LEU A 150 -14.15 13.68 -0.27
CA LEU A 150 -12.72 13.57 0.01
C LEU A 150 -12.27 14.62 1.05
N ALA A 151 -12.65 15.87 0.86
CA ALA A 151 -12.31 16.96 1.78
C ALA A 151 -12.93 16.75 3.16
N GLY A 152 -14.21 16.36 3.21
CA GLY A 152 -14.90 16.06 4.47
C GLY A 152 -14.20 14.95 5.26
N MET A 153 -13.85 13.85 4.61
CA MET A 153 -13.14 12.72 5.24
C MET A 153 -11.74 13.11 5.72
N LEU A 154 -11.01 13.90 4.92
CA LEU A 154 -9.68 14.39 5.34
C LEU A 154 -9.80 15.34 6.53
N CYS A 155 -10.82 16.21 6.56
CA CYS A 155 -11.09 17.09 7.73
C CYS A 155 -11.41 16.29 8.99
N LEU A 156 -12.24 15.23 8.88
CA LEU A 156 -12.49 14.32 10.00
C LEU A 156 -11.21 13.61 10.45
N GLY A 157 -10.36 13.23 9.51
CA GLY A 157 -9.06 12.64 9.81
C GLY A 157 -8.15 13.56 10.62
N ILE A 158 -8.17 14.89 10.36
CA ILE A 158 -7.38 15.87 11.11
C ILE A 158 -7.77 15.87 12.59
N LEU A 159 -9.06 15.71 12.91
CA LEU A 159 -9.55 15.68 14.30
C LEU A 159 -9.00 14.48 15.10
N ARG A 160 -8.57 13.42 14.42
CA ARG A 160 -7.99 12.23 15.05
C ARG A 160 -6.48 12.32 15.27
N MET A 161 -5.81 13.31 14.68
CA MET A 161 -4.37 13.48 14.81
C MET A 161 -3.97 13.78 16.24
N LYS A 162 -2.92 13.11 16.71
CA LYS A 162 -2.26 13.42 17.97
C LYS A 162 -1.00 14.26 17.65
N SER A 163 -0.92 15.47 18.19
CA SER A 163 0.22 16.37 17.95
C SER A 163 1.56 15.77 18.38
N TYR A 164 1.55 14.84 19.31
CA TYR A 164 2.69 14.08 19.78
C TYR A 164 3.42 13.36 18.64
N TYR A 165 2.70 12.59 17.82
CA TYR A 165 3.28 11.82 16.72
C TYR A 165 3.84 12.68 15.57
N LEU A 166 3.39 13.92 15.45
CA LEU A 166 3.94 14.86 14.45
C LEU A 166 5.33 15.38 14.82
N GLY A 167 5.71 15.32 16.12
CA GLY A 167 7.06 15.71 16.57
C GLY A 167 8.15 14.72 16.16
N GLU A 168 7.78 13.48 15.87
CA GLU A 168 8.68 12.42 15.45
C GLU A 168 8.88 12.49 13.93
N LEU A 169 9.95 13.13 13.49
CA LEU A 169 10.17 13.35 12.06
C LEU A 169 10.88 12.18 11.34
N GLY A 170 11.31 11.17 12.08
CA GLY A 170 12.07 10.02 11.56
C GLY A 170 13.42 10.38 10.95
N ASP A 171 14.28 9.41 10.81
CA ASP A 171 15.59 9.58 10.22
C ASP A 171 15.53 9.72 8.69
N LEU A 172 16.26 10.68 8.17
CA LEU A 172 16.42 10.88 6.73
C LEU A 172 17.67 10.15 6.25
N THR A 173 17.50 9.01 5.59
CA THR A 173 18.61 8.29 4.97
C THR A 173 18.66 8.53 3.47
N LEU A 174 19.87 8.74 2.92
CA LEU A 174 20.04 8.94 1.47
C LEU A 174 19.51 7.74 0.68
N HIS A 175 19.76 6.52 1.17
CA HIS A 175 19.28 5.30 0.53
C HIS A 175 17.75 5.21 0.54
N GLY A 176 17.11 5.43 1.70
CA GLY A 176 15.65 5.42 1.83
C GLY A 176 14.99 6.51 0.98
N TRP A 177 15.58 7.74 0.96
CA TRP A 177 15.07 8.81 0.11
C TRP A 177 15.15 8.48 -1.38
N LEU A 178 16.26 7.92 -1.88
CA LEU A 178 16.38 7.53 -3.29
C LEU A 178 15.43 6.39 -3.64
N LYS A 179 15.36 5.36 -2.80
CA LYS A 179 14.48 4.20 -2.99
C LYS A 179 13.01 4.62 -2.93
N GLY A 180 12.59 5.35 -1.90
CA GLY A 180 11.23 5.85 -1.76
C GLY A 180 10.84 6.82 -2.88
N SER A 181 11.74 7.72 -3.31
CA SER A 181 11.49 8.59 -4.46
C SER A 181 11.24 7.81 -5.75
N TYR A 182 11.98 6.71 -5.95
CA TYR A 182 11.77 5.83 -7.10
C TYR A 182 10.45 5.06 -7.00
N GLN A 183 10.08 4.58 -5.82
CA GLN A 183 8.79 3.91 -5.58
C GLN A 183 7.61 4.87 -5.85
N VAL A 184 7.66 6.10 -5.33
CA VAL A 184 6.65 7.13 -5.62
C VAL A 184 6.62 7.49 -7.10
N PHE A 185 7.79 7.59 -7.74
CA PHE A 185 7.86 7.79 -9.20
C PHE A 185 7.11 6.67 -9.95
N CYS A 186 7.32 5.41 -9.58
CA CYS A 186 6.62 4.26 -10.17
C CYS A 186 5.11 4.30 -9.87
N ALA A 187 4.71 4.67 -8.65
CA ALA A 187 3.30 4.82 -8.29
C ALA A 187 2.61 5.93 -9.10
N PHE A 188 3.34 6.97 -9.52
CA PHE A 188 2.83 8.06 -10.35
C PHE A 188 2.77 7.73 -11.85
N LEU A 189 3.28 6.58 -12.31
CA LEU A 189 3.25 6.20 -13.73
C LEU A 189 1.84 6.21 -14.37
N PRO A 190 0.70 5.99 -13.67
CA PRO A 190 -0.62 6.21 -14.24
C PRO A 190 -0.85 7.62 -14.83
N PHE A 191 -0.08 8.62 -14.40
CA PHE A 191 -0.07 9.94 -15.02
C PHE A 191 0.31 9.89 -16.52
N THR A 192 1.02 8.84 -16.94
CA THR A 192 1.39 8.60 -18.35
C THR A 192 0.21 8.21 -19.24
N PHE A 193 -1.01 8.04 -18.71
CA PHE A 193 -2.22 7.84 -19.52
C PHE A 193 -2.60 9.09 -20.33
N LEU A 194 -2.21 10.27 -19.83
CA LEU A 194 -2.61 11.56 -20.39
C LEU A 194 -2.22 11.81 -21.85
N PRO A 195 -1.02 11.44 -22.34
CA PRO A 195 -0.62 11.73 -23.70
C PRO A 195 -1.61 11.27 -24.78
N VAL A 196 -2.32 10.17 -24.52
CA VAL A 196 -3.35 9.65 -25.43
C VAL A 196 -4.54 10.62 -25.56
N ALA A 197 -4.94 11.27 -24.47
CA ALA A 197 -6.05 12.22 -24.43
C ALA A 197 -5.68 13.65 -24.91
N LEU A 198 -4.39 14.04 -24.82
CA LEU A 198 -3.96 15.42 -25.03
C LEU A 198 -4.20 15.94 -26.46
N GLY A 199 -4.29 15.03 -27.45
CA GLY A 199 -4.62 15.39 -28.82
C GLY A 199 -6.03 15.95 -29.01
N ASN A 200 -6.95 15.62 -28.11
CA ASN A 200 -8.38 15.91 -28.21
C ASN A 200 -8.83 17.06 -27.28
N VAL A 201 -7.92 17.96 -26.88
CA VAL A 201 -8.23 19.11 -26.02
C VAL A 201 -8.53 20.34 -26.85
N LYS A 202 -9.63 21.08 -26.54
CA LYS A 202 -10.07 22.26 -27.28
C LYS A 202 -9.06 23.41 -27.29
N LYS A 203 -8.32 23.60 -26.19
CA LYS A 203 -7.29 24.65 -26.03
C LYS A 203 -5.93 24.01 -25.72
N PRO A 204 -5.16 23.57 -26.73
CA PRO A 204 -3.89 22.87 -26.51
C PRO A 204 -2.83 23.69 -25.74
N GLY A 205 -2.88 25.02 -25.80
CA GLY A 205 -1.95 25.91 -25.09
C GLY A 205 -2.09 25.89 -23.56
N GLU A 206 -3.28 25.60 -23.04
CA GLU A 206 -3.56 25.56 -21.60
C GLU A 206 -3.26 24.20 -20.96
N THR A 207 -3.00 23.18 -21.76
CA THR A 207 -2.84 21.79 -21.30
C THR A 207 -1.72 21.65 -20.28
N GLY A 208 -0.60 22.35 -20.48
CA GLY A 208 0.53 22.28 -19.53
C GLY A 208 0.24 22.89 -18.17
N LYS A 209 -0.56 23.97 -18.11
CA LYS A 209 -1.00 24.57 -16.85
C LYS A 209 -1.94 23.63 -16.10
N VAL A 210 -2.87 23.01 -16.85
CA VAL A 210 -3.85 22.06 -16.30
C VAL A 210 -3.19 20.82 -15.71
N MET A 211 -2.25 20.21 -16.43
CA MET A 211 -1.51 19.03 -15.94
C MET A 211 -0.71 19.35 -14.67
N ARG A 212 0.00 20.48 -14.67
CA ARG A 212 0.75 20.93 -13.48
C ARG A 212 -0.19 21.22 -12.30
N GLY A 213 -1.30 21.93 -12.54
CA GLY A 213 -2.29 22.20 -11.49
C GLY A 213 -2.89 20.92 -10.89
N ALA A 214 -3.21 19.93 -11.73
CA ALA A 214 -3.70 18.64 -11.26
C ALA A 214 -2.62 17.88 -10.47
N LEU A 215 -1.37 17.89 -10.92
CA LEU A 215 -0.25 17.26 -10.23
C LEU A 215 -0.03 17.90 -8.85
N PHE A 216 -0.04 19.23 -8.74
CA PHE A 216 0.08 19.94 -7.46
C PHE A 216 -1.07 19.58 -6.50
N LEU A 217 -2.32 19.57 -6.99
CA LEU A 217 -3.47 19.22 -6.15
C LEU A 217 -3.37 17.78 -5.64
N VAL A 218 -3.07 16.84 -6.53
CA VAL A 218 -2.96 15.42 -6.18
C VAL A 218 -1.81 15.19 -5.18
N THR A 219 -0.64 15.77 -5.44
CA THR A 219 0.50 15.66 -4.52
C THR A 219 0.21 16.30 -3.16
N GLY A 220 -0.47 17.45 -3.13
CA GLY A 220 -0.89 18.10 -1.89
C GLY A 220 -1.85 17.24 -1.06
N ILE A 221 -2.81 16.59 -1.70
CA ILE A 221 -3.72 15.64 -1.04
C ILE A 221 -2.94 14.44 -0.48
N LEU A 222 -2.00 13.89 -1.24
CA LEU A 222 -1.17 12.77 -0.78
C LEU A 222 -0.25 13.15 0.38
N MET A 223 0.33 14.35 0.36
CA MET A 223 1.10 14.85 1.51
C MET A 223 0.22 14.95 2.76
N LEU A 224 -1.01 15.44 2.62
CA LEU A 224 -1.97 15.46 3.72
C LEU A 224 -2.31 14.05 4.20
N CYS A 225 -2.52 13.08 3.29
CA CYS A 225 -2.75 11.68 3.65
C CYS A 225 -1.59 11.09 4.47
N LEU A 226 -0.33 11.32 4.05
CA LEU A 226 0.83 10.85 4.79
C LEU A 226 0.95 11.52 6.17
N LEU A 227 0.67 12.83 6.26
CA LEU A 227 0.65 13.53 7.55
C LEU A 227 -0.45 13.00 8.48
N LEU A 228 -1.63 12.66 7.95
CA LEU A 228 -2.73 12.07 8.72
C LEU A 228 -2.35 10.69 9.26
N LEU A 229 -1.73 9.84 8.43
CA LEU A 229 -1.26 8.53 8.83
C LEU A 229 -0.19 8.64 9.93
N GLN A 230 0.83 9.47 9.72
CA GLN A 230 1.87 9.72 10.71
C GLN A 230 1.28 10.31 12.00
N GLY A 231 0.42 11.32 11.92
CA GLY A 231 -0.18 11.96 13.08
C GLY A 231 -1.16 11.06 13.87
N SER A 232 -1.54 9.90 13.33
CA SER A 232 -2.46 8.99 13.98
C SER A 232 -1.81 7.71 14.47
N PHE A 233 -0.85 7.17 13.72
CA PHE A 233 -0.20 5.89 14.00
C PHE A 233 1.26 6.04 14.45
N GLY A 234 1.86 7.22 14.28
CA GLY A 234 3.29 7.43 14.48
C GLY A 234 4.15 6.92 13.32
N ILE A 235 5.47 7.04 13.46
CA ILE A 235 6.43 6.51 12.48
C ILE A 235 6.42 4.99 12.57
N GLY A 236 6.28 4.31 11.43
CA GLY A 236 6.25 2.84 11.36
C GLY A 236 4.90 2.19 11.72
N GLY A 237 4.01 2.88 12.43
CA GLY A 237 2.76 2.28 12.89
C GLY A 237 1.78 1.84 11.79
N TYR A 238 1.95 2.27 10.55
CA TYR A 238 1.13 1.87 9.41
C TYR A 238 1.91 1.10 8.33
N GLU A 239 3.20 0.89 8.49
CA GLU A 239 4.07 0.25 7.48
C GLU A 239 3.67 -1.20 7.20
N HIS A 240 3.03 -1.86 8.17
CA HIS A 240 2.56 -3.24 8.07
C HIS A 240 1.10 -3.35 7.61
N SER A 241 0.39 -2.24 7.49
CA SER A 241 -0.97 -2.23 6.96
C SER A 241 -0.98 -2.44 5.45
N ARG A 242 -1.82 -3.34 4.98
CA ARG A 242 -2.02 -3.57 3.54
C ARG A 242 -2.78 -2.44 2.85
N TYR A 243 -3.61 -1.72 3.61
CA TYR A 243 -4.44 -0.59 3.13
C TYR A 243 -4.43 0.57 4.14
N PRO A 244 -3.27 1.21 4.42
CA PRO A 244 -3.12 2.11 5.57
C PRO A 244 -4.16 3.23 5.60
N MET A 245 -4.44 3.85 4.45
CA MET A 245 -5.37 4.97 4.38
C MET A 245 -6.83 4.54 4.57
N VAL A 246 -7.21 3.35 4.10
CA VAL A 246 -8.57 2.82 4.29
C VAL A 246 -8.77 2.40 5.74
N GLU A 247 -7.80 1.72 6.34
CA GLU A 247 -7.82 1.31 7.75
C GLU A 247 -7.82 2.53 8.69
N PHE A 248 -7.08 3.58 8.34
CA PHE A 248 -7.14 4.85 9.06
C PHE A 248 -8.55 5.45 9.05
N MET A 249 -9.18 5.50 7.87
CA MET A 249 -10.53 6.05 7.71
C MET A 249 -11.59 5.19 8.41
N ALA A 250 -11.42 3.86 8.42
CA ALA A 250 -12.31 2.93 9.14
C ALA A 250 -12.29 3.15 10.67
N GLY A 251 -11.21 3.70 11.19
CA GLY A 251 -11.13 4.02 12.62
C GLY A 251 -11.69 5.38 13.00
N ILE A 252 -12.25 6.17 12.08
CA ILE A 252 -12.86 7.48 12.39
C ILE A 252 -14.26 7.24 12.95
N ARG A 253 -14.51 7.77 14.16
CA ARG A 253 -15.84 7.78 14.80
C ARG A 253 -16.31 9.21 14.96
N ILE A 254 -17.59 9.47 14.64
CA ILE A 254 -18.22 10.77 14.89
C ILE A 254 -18.77 10.77 16.32
N PRO A 255 -18.53 11.82 17.12
CA PRO A 255 -19.13 11.94 18.45
C PRO A 255 -20.66 11.83 18.39
N GLY A 256 -21.25 11.01 19.26
CA GLY A 256 -22.68 10.80 19.32
C GLY A 256 -23.21 9.58 18.56
N ASP A 257 -22.33 8.73 18.02
CA ASP A 257 -22.64 7.45 17.32
C ASP A 257 -23.76 7.55 16.25
N PHE A 258 -23.94 8.75 15.69
CA PHE A 258 -24.97 9.01 14.67
C PHE A 258 -24.70 8.21 13.37
N LEU A 259 -23.43 7.94 13.05
CA LEU A 259 -23.00 7.13 11.91
C LEU A 259 -21.89 6.19 12.39
N GLU A 260 -22.20 4.90 12.46
CA GLU A 260 -21.25 3.86 12.87
C GLU A 260 -20.13 3.66 11.85
N ARG A 261 -20.44 3.82 10.56
CA ARG A 261 -19.50 3.54 9.44
C ARG A 261 -19.35 4.73 8.49
N VAL A 262 -18.58 5.71 8.93
CA VAL A 262 -18.24 6.89 8.11
C VAL A 262 -17.25 6.56 7.00
N ASP A 263 -16.43 5.54 7.21
CA ASP A 263 -15.43 5.03 6.28
C ASP A 263 -16.00 4.66 4.91
N ILE A 264 -17.27 4.27 4.84
CA ILE A 264 -17.96 3.93 3.58
C ILE A 264 -17.86 5.07 2.56
N PHE A 265 -17.93 6.33 3.00
CA PHE A 265 -17.79 7.48 2.11
C PHE A 265 -16.40 7.56 1.47
N TRP A 266 -15.35 7.32 2.27
CA TRP A 266 -13.99 7.25 1.75
C TRP A 266 -13.81 6.10 0.77
N VAL A 267 -14.24 4.90 1.16
CA VAL A 267 -14.15 3.70 0.31
C VAL A 267 -14.92 3.92 -0.99
N ALA A 268 -16.14 4.47 -0.93
CA ALA A 268 -16.93 4.78 -2.13
C ALA A 268 -16.23 5.77 -3.06
N ALA A 269 -15.61 6.84 -2.52
CA ALA A 269 -14.85 7.80 -3.30
C ALA A 269 -13.63 7.16 -3.98
N VAL A 270 -12.85 6.35 -3.24
CA VAL A 270 -11.70 5.63 -3.78
C VAL A 270 -12.12 4.63 -4.85
N MET A 271 -13.16 3.84 -4.61
CA MET A 271 -13.73 2.89 -5.57
C MET A 271 -14.21 3.58 -6.84
N PHE A 272 -14.93 4.70 -6.72
CA PHE A 272 -15.34 5.51 -7.86
C PHE A 272 -14.14 5.99 -8.68
N SER A 273 -13.10 6.49 -8.01
CA SER A 273 -11.84 6.91 -8.64
C SER A 273 -11.17 5.76 -9.42
N MET A 274 -11.10 4.56 -8.81
CA MET A 274 -10.51 3.38 -9.44
C MET A 274 -11.31 2.91 -10.66
N LEU A 275 -12.64 2.82 -10.56
CA LEU A 275 -13.51 2.47 -11.68
C LEU A 275 -13.44 3.54 -12.79
N PHE A 276 -13.36 4.80 -12.43
CA PHE A 276 -13.14 5.88 -13.38
C PHE A 276 -11.79 5.72 -14.09
N ALA A 277 -10.70 5.37 -13.38
CA ALA A 277 -9.41 5.08 -13.97
C ALA A 277 -9.45 3.87 -14.90
N LEU A 278 -10.10 2.77 -14.47
CA LEU A 278 -10.25 1.54 -15.27
C LEU A 278 -10.99 1.81 -16.59
N GLY A 279 -12.09 2.59 -16.56
CA GLY A 279 -12.75 3.05 -17.78
C GLY A 279 -11.82 3.88 -18.68
N GLY A 280 -10.86 4.63 -18.08
CA GLY A 280 -9.78 5.29 -18.82
C GLY A 280 -8.82 4.33 -19.48
N VAL A 281 -8.42 3.29 -18.78
CA VAL A 281 -7.54 2.23 -19.33
C VAL A 281 -8.17 1.58 -20.56
N PHE A 282 -9.43 1.19 -20.50
CA PHE A 282 -10.14 0.63 -21.64
C PHE A 282 -10.28 1.61 -22.80
N PHE A 283 -10.65 2.86 -22.52
CA PHE A 283 -10.75 3.91 -23.51
C PHE A 283 -9.41 4.17 -24.22
N TYR A 284 -8.32 4.33 -23.47
CA TYR A 284 -7.01 4.64 -24.05
C TYR A 284 -6.44 3.47 -24.84
N ASN A 285 -6.67 2.24 -24.40
CA ASN A 285 -6.31 1.05 -25.18
C ASN A 285 -7.09 0.99 -26.50
N HIS A 286 -8.39 1.24 -26.47
CA HIS A 286 -9.21 1.31 -27.68
C HIS A 286 -8.69 2.40 -28.65
N GLU A 287 -8.42 3.61 -28.16
CA GLU A 287 -7.86 4.69 -28.97
C GLU A 287 -6.52 4.31 -29.63
N LEU A 288 -5.64 3.63 -28.90
CA LEU A 288 -4.36 3.16 -29.45
C LEU A 288 -4.54 2.09 -30.52
N LEU A 289 -5.50 1.18 -30.36
CA LEU A 289 -5.87 0.17 -31.35
C LEU A 289 -6.44 0.81 -32.62
N VAL A 290 -7.34 1.80 -32.49
CA VAL A 290 -7.89 2.57 -33.63
C VAL A 290 -6.75 3.25 -34.40
N ARG A 291 -5.81 3.89 -33.71
CA ARG A 291 -4.65 4.56 -34.34
C ARG A 291 -3.66 3.61 -35.02
N THR A 292 -3.76 2.32 -34.76
CA THR A 292 -2.91 1.29 -35.36
C THR A 292 -3.66 0.35 -36.31
N ASP A 293 -4.89 0.70 -36.68
CA ASP A 293 -5.78 -0.09 -37.54
C ASP A 293 -6.08 -1.50 -37.02
N MET A 294 -6.11 -1.67 -35.67
CA MET A 294 -6.38 -2.92 -34.97
C MET A 294 -7.61 -2.84 -34.05
N GLU A 295 -8.59 -2.00 -34.38
CA GLU A 295 -9.77 -1.73 -33.57
C GLU A 295 -10.54 -3.00 -33.14
N LYS A 296 -10.63 -3.99 -34.03
CA LYS A 296 -11.28 -5.29 -33.74
C LYS A 296 -10.68 -6.06 -32.57
N GLY A 297 -9.46 -5.70 -32.13
CA GLY A 297 -8.79 -6.27 -30.98
C GLY A 297 -9.27 -5.73 -29.62
N ALA A 298 -10.02 -4.64 -29.58
CA ALA A 298 -10.41 -3.99 -28.31
C ALA A 298 -11.24 -4.88 -27.37
N PRO A 299 -12.27 -5.64 -27.82
CA PRO A 299 -13.00 -6.55 -26.95
C PRO A 299 -12.11 -7.66 -26.37
N PHE A 300 -11.21 -8.22 -27.19
CA PHE A 300 -10.29 -9.28 -26.74
C PHE A 300 -9.31 -8.76 -25.68
N LEU A 301 -8.83 -7.52 -25.84
CA LEU A 301 -7.94 -6.91 -24.86
C LEU A 301 -8.66 -6.67 -23.54
N ALA A 302 -9.89 -6.16 -23.57
CA ALA A 302 -10.70 -5.95 -22.37
C ALA A 302 -11.05 -7.28 -21.66
N THR A 303 -11.47 -8.30 -22.44
CA THR A 303 -11.71 -9.64 -21.91
C THR A 303 -10.44 -10.24 -21.30
N GLY A 304 -9.29 -10.02 -21.94
CA GLY A 304 -7.98 -10.43 -21.43
C GLY A 304 -7.62 -9.79 -20.08
N VAL A 305 -7.97 -8.51 -19.85
CA VAL A 305 -7.78 -7.84 -18.55
C VAL A 305 -8.62 -8.52 -17.48
N VAL A 306 -9.91 -8.79 -17.77
CA VAL A 306 -10.82 -9.45 -16.82
C VAL A 306 -10.34 -10.87 -16.53
N ALA A 307 -10.01 -11.64 -17.55
CA ALA A 307 -9.52 -13.02 -17.40
C ALA A 307 -8.23 -13.09 -16.58
N ALA A 308 -7.27 -12.19 -16.86
CA ALA A 308 -6.04 -12.12 -16.08
C ALA A 308 -6.29 -11.73 -14.62
N ALA A 309 -7.20 -10.81 -14.34
CA ALA A 309 -7.57 -10.45 -12.97
C ALA A 309 -8.18 -11.66 -12.24
N LEU A 310 -9.05 -12.44 -12.88
CA LEU A 310 -9.62 -13.67 -12.31
C LEU A 310 -8.54 -14.72 -12.02
N ILE A 311 -7.59 -14.92 -12.94
CA ILE A 311 -6.48 -15.85 -12.76
C ILE A 311 -5.58 -15.41 -11.60
N CYS A 312 -5.20 -14.12 -11.57
CA CYS A 312 -4.37 -13.56 -10.51
C CYS A 312 -5.05 -13.66 -9.14
N GLU A 313 -6.36 -13.45 -9.06
CA GLU A 313 -7.10 -13.61 -7.81
C GLU A 313 -7.17 -15.08 -7.37
N LYS A 314 -7.46 -15.99 -8.28
CA LYS A 314 -7.45 -17.43 -7.98
C LYS A 314 -6.05 -17.92 -7.53
N ALA A 315 -5.01 -17.36 -8.11
CA ALA A 315 -3.60 -17.65 -7.74
C ALA A 315 -3.12 -16.83 -6.52
N GLN A 316 -3.98 -16.03 -5.88
CA GLN A 316 -3.66 -15.18 -4.73
C GLN A 316 -2.42 -14.30 -4.96
N VAL A 317 -2.29 -13.75 -6.17
CA VAL A 317 -1.13 -12.92 -6.54
C VAL A 317 -1.11 -11.66 -5.70
N SER A 318 0.03 -11.41 -5.01
CA SER A 318 0.20 -10.20 -4.20
C SER A 318 0.20 -8.93 -5.08
N PRO A 319 -0.45 -7.83 -4.65
CA PRO A 319 -0.34 -6.51 -5.29
C PRO A 319 1.10 -5.99 -5.39
N GLU A 320 1.97 -6.45 -4.51
CA GLU A 320 3.41 -6.11 -4.54
C GLU A 320 4.09 -6.58 -5.83
N LEU A 321 3.66 -7.72 -6.40
CA LEU A 321 4.21 -8.20 -7.67
C LEU A 321 3.96 -7.19 -8.80
N PHE A 322 2.78 -6.54 -8.80
CA PHE A 322 2.47 -5.47 -9.74
C PHE A 322 3.47 -4.31 -9.62
N TRP A 323 3.76 -3.86 -8.39
CA TRP A 323 4.71 -2.77 -8.15
C TRP A 323 6.16 -3.20 -8.43
N LYS A 324 6.52 -4.47 -8.20
CA LYS A 324 7.82 -5.03 -8.62
C LYS A 324 7.98 -4.99 -10.14
N ILE A 325 6.99 -5.45 -10.90
CA ILE A 325 7.01 -5.40 -12.39
C ILE A 325 7.08 -3.93 -12.86
N THR A 326 6.31 -3.06 -12.23
CA THR A 326 6.31 -1.63 -12.54
C THR A 326 7.68 -1.01 -12.29
N GLY A 327 8.31 -1.29 -11.15
CA GLY A 327 9.63 -0.77 -10.80
C GLY A 327 10.75 -1.32 -11.67
N TRP A 328 10.71 -2.61 -12.03
CA TRP A 328 11.79 -3.23 -12.81
C TRP A 328 11.71 -2.97 -14.31
N PHE A 329 10.51 -2.88 -14.87
CA PHE A 329 10.33 -2.79 -16.31
C PHE A 329 9.80 -1.42 -16.76
N TYR A 330 8.63 -1.02 -16.26
CA TYR A 330 7.98 0.20 -16.76
C TYR A 330 8.60 1.49 -16.23
N GLY A 331 9.08 1.52 -14.98
CA GLY A 331 9.77 2.68 -14.42
C GLY A 331 11.01 3.08 -15.23
N PRO A 332 11.98 2.17 -15.44
CA PRO A 332 13.14 2.44 -16.29
C PRO A 332 12.75 2.80 -17.73
N LEU A 333 11.76 2.10 -18.30
CA LEU A 333 11.27 2.38 -19.67
C LEU A 333 10.79 3.83 -19.81
N PHE A 334 9.95 4.30 -18.89
CA PHE A 334 9.42 5.66 -18.93
C PHE A 334 10.48 6.72 -18.62
N LEU A 335 11.43 6.45 -17.72
CA LEU A 335 12.59 7.33 -17.50
C LEU A 335 13.44 7.47 -18.77
N LEU A 336 13.73 6.37 -19.45
CA LEU A 336 14.47 6.39 -20.70
C LEU A 336 13.72 7.15 -21.81
N LEU A 337 12.40 6.98 -21.89
CA LEU A 337 11.56 7.75 -22.80
C LEU A 337 11.61 9.25 -22.49
N LEU A 338 11.65 9.65 -21.21
CA LEU A 338 11.81 11.05 -20.80
C LEU A 338 13.17 11.62 -21.22
N ILE A 339 14.25 10.87 -20.95
CA ILE A 339 15.62 11.24 -21.32
C ILE A 339 15.73 11.36 -22.86
N TYR A 340 15.22 10.36 -23.58
CA TYR A 340 15.19 10.37 -25.05
C TYR A 340 14.50 11.61 -25.61
N ALA A 341 13.37 12.00 -25.06
CA ALA A 341 12.65 13.17 -25.54
C ALA A 341 13.36 14.50 -25.27
N GLY A 342 14.13 14.57 -24.17
CA GLY A 342 15.01 15.71 -23.92
C GLY A 342 16.07 15.90 -25.03
N PHE A 343 16.56 14.79 -25.56
CA PHE A 343 17.59 14.78 -26.62
C PHE A 343 17.05 14.82 -28.05
N ALA A 344 15.84 14.28 -28.31
CA ALA A 344 15.26 14.15 -29.64
C ALA A 344 14.92 15.50 -30.34
N GLY A 345 14.93 16.59 -29.58
CA GLY A 345 14.72 17.95 -30.13
C GLY A 345 15.83 18.41 -31.08
N LYS A 346 16.93 17.68 -31.27
CA LYS A 346 18.11 18.15 -32.03
C LYS A 346 18.67 17.27 -33.15
N LYS A 347 18.28 16.03 -33.42
CA LYS A 347 18.60 15.28 -34.65
C LYS A 347 18.18 13.79 -34.63
N LYS A 348 17.80 13.24 -35.82
CA LYS A 348 17.31 11.86 -36.05
C LYS A 348 18.26 10.69 -35.70
N SER A 349 19.54 10.93 -35.40
CA SER A 349 20.55 9.85 -35.28
C SER A 349 20.70 9.25 -33.84
N VAL A 350 20.03 9.78 -32.83
CA VAL A 350 20.20 9.36 -31.43
C VAL A 350 19.29 8.18 -31.06
N PHE A 351 18.29 7.87 -31.89
CA PHE A 351 17.29 6.83 -31.61
C PHE A 351 17.89 5.42 -31.52
N VAL A 352 18.87 5.10 -32.34
CA VAL A 352 19.50 3.76 -32.36
C VAL A 352 20.38 3.52 -31.14
N LYS A 353 20.99 4.57 -30.56
CA LYS A 353 21.85 4.46 -29.38
C LYS A 353 21.04 4.31 -28.08
N GLY A 354 19.84 4.89 -28.00
CA GLY A 354 18.94 4.75 -26.84
C GLY A 354 18.33 3.35 -26.71
N ALA A 355 18.02 2.71 -27.85
CA ALA A 355 17.49 1.35 -27.88
C ALA A 355 18.53 0.30 -27.40
N ALA A 356 19.82 0.53 -27.67
CA ALA A 356 20.90 -0.34 -27.21
C ALA A 356 21.12 -0.27 -25.68
N ILE A 357 20.92 0.90 -25.06
CA ILE A 357 20.99 1.07 -23.61
C ILE A 357 19.80 0.39 -22.90
N LEU A 358 18.64 0.35 -23.56
CA LEU A 358 17.44 -0.33 -23.05
C LEU A 358 17.63 -1.85 -22.90
N LEU A 359 18.41 -2.45 -23.82
CA LEU A 359 18.69 -3.91 -23.80
C LEU A 359 19.69 -4.33 -22.71
N CYS A 360 20.53 -3.41 -22.24
CA CYS A 360 21.58 -3.71 -21.25
C CYS A 360 21.09 -3.68 -19.78
N MET A 361 19.84 -3.25 -19.53
CA MET A 361 19.28 -3.15 -18.16
C MET A 361 18.41 -4.34 -17.72
N LEU A 362 18.37 -5.42 -18.48
CA LEU A 362 17.76 -6.69 -18.06
C LEU A 362 18.86 -7.60 -17.52
N PRO A 363 19.24 -7.70 -16.32
CA PRO A 363 18.66 -8.51 -15.26
C PRO A 363 19.15 -8.18 -13.84
N LEU A 364 18.26 -8.07 -12.87
CA LEU A 364 18.59 -8.24 -11.45
C LEU A 364 17.33 -8.73 -10.71
N SER A 365 17.15 -10.04 -10.69
CA SER A 365 16.10 -10.72 -9.92
C SER A 365 16.53 -10.83 -8.46
N GLY A 366 15.71 -10.29 -7.55
CA GLY A 366 15.85 -10.50 -6.10
C GLY A 366 14.96 -11.65 -5.63
N CYS A 367 15.53 -12.62 -4.94
CA CYS A 367 14.82 -13.73 -4.30
C CYS A 367 14.10 -13.25 -3.04
N GLY A 368 12.77 -13.44 -2.96
CA GLY A 368 11.98 -13.36 -1.74
C GLY A 368 11.48 -14.75 -1.33
N VAL A 369 11.42 -15.02 -0.01
CA VAL A 369 10.88 -16.27 0.53
C VAL A 369 9.36 -16.28 0.33
N SER A 370 8.80 -17.38 -0.20
CA SER A 370 7.36 -17.53 -0.44
C SER A 370 6.57 -17.59 0.88
N LEU A 371 5.30 -17.12 0.86
CA LEU A 371 4.44 -17.01 2.04
C LEU A 371 4.22 -18.37 2.74
N GLU A 372 4.18 -19.45 1.96
CA GLU A 372 3.99 -20.83 2.43
C GLU A 372 5.14 -21.36 3.31
N ASN A 373 6.30 -20.69 3.26
CA ASN A 373 7.50 -21.05 4.04
C ASN A 373 7.74 -20.09 5.21
N ARG A 374 6.72 -19.37 5.69
CA ARG A 374 6.81 -18.45 6.83
C ARG A 374 6.02 -18.95 8.01
N ALA A 375 6.57 -18.78 9.21
CA ALA A 375 5.88 -18.97 10.48
C ALA A 375 5.47 -17.61 11.04
N PHE A 376 4.22 -17.44 11.38
CA PHE A 376 3.64 -16.19 11.86
C PHE A 376 3.26 -16.29 13.35
N PRO A 377 4.14 -15.92 14.30
CA PRO A 377 3.78 -15.88 15.71
C PRO A 377 2.76 -14.77 15.97
N LEU A 378 1.77 -15.06 16.81
CA LEU A 378 0.82 -14.06 17.35
C LEU A 378 1.28 -13.51 18.71
N SER A 379 2.10 -14.25 19.42
CA SER A 379 2.69 -13.88 20.71
C SER A 379 4.19 -14.16 20.72
N MET A 380 4.93 -13.34 21.44
CA MET A 380 6.34 -13.54 21.73
C MET A 380 6.60 -13.25 23.19
N SER A 381 7.41 -14.07 23.84
CA SER A 381 7.97 -13.72 25.14
C SER A 381 9.48 -13.61 25.09
N ALA A 382 10.01 -12.71 25.91
CA ALA A 382 11.45 -12.53 26.08
C ALA A 382 11.77 -12.46 27.57
N ASP A 383 12.78 -13.23 27.98
CA ASP A 383 13.36 -13.16 29.32
C ASP A 383 14.90 -13.24 29.21
N TYR A 384 15.59 -12.85 30.28
CA TYR A 384 17.05 -12.84 30.31
C TYR A 384 17.56 -13.59 31.54
N LYS A 385 18.13 -14.78 31.34
CA LYS A 385 18.59 -15.66 32.43
C LYS A 385 20.00 -16.14 32.17
N ASP A 386 20.80 -16.19 33.21
CA ASP A 386 22.18 -16.72 33.17
C ASP A 386 23.04 -16.15 32.02
N GLY A 387 22.87 -14.86 31.69
CA GLY A 387 23.63 -14.21 30.65
C GLY A 387 23.15 -14.50 29.22
N SER A 388 21.94 -15.02 29.03
CA SER A 388 21.37 -15.35 27.73
C SER A 388 19.90 -14.96 27.63
N PHE A 389 19.48 -14.60 26.41
CA PHE A 389 18.07 -14.34 26.08
C PHE A 389 17.32 -15.64 25.84
N GLU A 390 16.19 -15.77 26.51
CA GLU A 390 15.21 -16.83 26.28
C GLU A 390 14.02 -16.26 25.52
N LEU A 391 13.81 -16.69 24.27
CA LEU A 391 12.71 -16.26 23.42
C LEU A 391 11.75 -17.43 23.19
N ILE A 392 10.43 -17.16 23.36
CA ILE A 392 9.38 -18.15 23.05
C ILE A 392 8.42 -17.52 22.05
N TYR A 393 8.20 -18.21 20.94
CA TYR A 393 7.27 -17.78 19.91
C TYR A 393 6.01 -18.62 19.94
N GLY A 394 4.86 -18.00 20.13
CA GLY A 394 3.54 -18.63 20.07
C GLY A 394 3.00 -18.60 18.65
N ILE A 395 3.05 -19.75 17.97
CA ILE A 395 2.60 -19.92 16.59
C ILE A 395 1.25 -20.64 16.62
N PRO A 396 0.15 -20.01 16.16
CA PRO A 396 -1.17 -20.64 16.10
C PRO A 396 -1.21 -21.73 15.05
N GLY A 397 -2.11 -22.70 15.20
CA GLY A 397 -2.35 -23.71 14.17
C GLY A 397 -2.93 -23.07 12.90
N LEU A 398 -2.55 -23.56 11.73
CA LEU A 398 -2.93 -23.01 10.42
C LEU A 398 -4.46 -22.89 10.20
N GLY A 399 -5.28 -23.66 10.93
CA GLY A 399 -6.72 -23.60 10.87
C GLY A 399 -7.35 -22.31 11.43
N GLU A 400 -6.67 -21.63 12.36
CA GLU A 400 -7.14 -20.36 12.96
C GLU A 400 -6.84 -19.16 12.06
N ILE A 401 -5.73 -19.17 11.34
CA ILE A 401 -5.32 -18.05 10.48
C ILE A 401 -6.20 -17.99 9.22
N THR A 402 -6.73 -19.12 8.74
CA THR A 402 -7.45 -19.20 7.47
C THR A 402 -8.98 -19.21 7.62
N GLY A 403 -9.51 -19.26 8.83
CA GLY A 403 -10.97 -19.34 9.08
C GLY A 403 -11.63 -20.60 8.49
N GLN A 404 -10.86 -21.59 8.05
CA GLN A 404 -11.36 -22.88 7.53
C GLN A 404 -11.41 -23.89 8.67
N GLY A 405 -12.63 -24.27 9.03
CA GLY A 405 -12.91 -25.15 10.15
C GLY A 405 -12.19 -26.51 10.09
N LYS A 406 -11.76 -26.91 11.26
CA LYS A 406 -11.55 -28.24 11.84
C LYS A 406 -11.30 -29.45 10.92
N ASN A 407 -10.36 -29.40 10.00
CA ASN A 407 -9.80 -30.61 9.40
C ASN A 407 -8.38 -30.33 8.93
N GLN A 408 -7.43 -30.35 9.84
CA GLN A 408 -6.07 -30.91 9.73
C GLN A 408 -5.20 -30.44 10.88
N GLU A 409 -4.54 -31.41 11.50
CA GLU A 409 -3.79 -31.42 12.74
C GLU A 409 -2.45 -30.64 12.65
N GLU A 410 -2.49 -29.31 12.69
CA GLU A 410 -1.32 -28.56 13.20
C GLU A 410 -1.75 -27.90 14.51
N GLN A 411 -1.34 -28.48 15.62
CA GLN A 411 -1.56 -27.93 16.96
C GLN A 411 -0.77 -26.62 17.12
N PRO A 412 -1.30 -25.62 17.81
CA PRO A 412 -0.55 -24.42 18.18
C PRO A 412 0.73 -24.82 18.92
N GLN A 413 1.83 -24.12 18.62
CA GLN A 413 3.14 -24.47 19.16
C GLN A 413 3.76 -23.26 19.86
N ALA A 414 4.23 -23.45 21.10
CA ALA A 414 5.14 -22.52 21.76
C ALA A 414 6.58 -23.02 21.54
N ILE A 415 7.34 -22.28 20.74
CA ILE A 415 8.69 -22.71 20.33
C ILE A 415 9.73 -21.87 21.06
N PHE A 416 10.57 -22.52 21.86
CA PHE A 416 11.62 -21.93 22.67
C PHE A 416 12.98 -21.93 21.96
N TYR A 417 13.65 -20.80 22.01
CA TYR A 417 15.05 -20.65 21.59
C TYR A 417 15.83 -19.76 22.55
N GLN A 418 17.13 -20.04 22.67
CA GLN A 418 18.06 -19.33 23.54
C GLN A 418 19.27 -18.88 22.75
N GLY A 419 19.82 -17.71 23.09
CA GLY A 419 21.03 -17.16 22.48
C GLY A 419 21.69 -16.11 23.36
N ALA A 420 22.98 -15.84 23.16
CA ALA A 420 23.67 -14.77 23.87
C ALA A 420 23.09 -13.38 23.49
N THR A 421 22.52 -13.26 22.28
CA THR A 421 21.80 -12.09 21.81
C THR A 421 20.41 -12.50 21.30
N PRO A 422 19.40 -11.58 21.26
CA PRO A 422 18.08 -11.87 20.68
C PRO A 422 18.17 -12.31 19.21
N LYS A 423 19.14 -11.77 18.48
CA LYS A 423 19.41 -12.13 17.09
C LYS A 423 19.90 -13.56 16.93
N GLU A 424 20.79 -14.03 17.81
CA GLU A 424 21.25 -15.41 17.79
C GLU A 424 20.13 -16.41 18.09
N ALA A 425 19.22 -16.08 19.02
CA ALA A 425 18.05 -16.89 19.32
C ALA A 425 17.11 -16.99 18.09
N GLU A 426 16.89 -15.90 17.37
CA GLU A 426 16.12 -15.91 16.11
C GLU A 426 16.82 -16.71 15.00
N GLU A 427 18.14 -16.55 14.84
CA GLU A 427 18.90 -17.33 13.88
C GLU A 427 18.87 -18.83 14.19
N ALA A 428 18.85 -19.19 15.48
CA ALA A 428 18.67 -20.57 15.91
C ALA A 428 17.27 -21.09 15.51
N PHE A 429 16.21 -20.28 15.62
CA PHE A 429 14.90 -20.61 15.10
C PHE A 429 14.95 -20.87 13.59
N ASN A 430 15.45 -19.92 12.81
CA ASN A 430 15.48 -19.99 11.34
C ASN A 430 16.34 -21.14 10.80
N ARG A 431 17.36 -21.61 11.58
CA ARG A 431 18.18 -22.78 11.20
C ARG A 431 17.51 -24.11 11.51
N ASN A 432 16.68 -24.18 12.55
CA ASN A 432 16.11 -25.43 13.06
C ASN A 432 14.63 -25.64 12.70
N GLN A 433 13.96 -24.62 12.19
CA GLN A 433 12.56 -24.70 11.78
C GLN A 433 12.43 -24.76 10.26
N LYS A 434 11.39 -25.48 9.80
CA LYS A 434 11.06 -25.58 8.37
C LYS A 434 10.67 -24.23 7.77
N ASN A 435 10.01 -23.38 8.56
CA ASN A 435 9.45 -22.12 8.13
C ASN A 435 10.28 -20.95 8.68
N TYR A 436 10.46 -19.92 7.87
CA TYR A 436 11.14 -18.67 8.26
C TYR A 436 10.24 -17.84 9.18
N LEU A 437 10.80 -17.30 10.26
CA LEU A 437 10.09 -16.48 11.24
C LEU A 437 9.69 -15.12 10.64
N ASP A 438 8.40 -14.83 10.61
CA ASP A 438 7.86 -13.53 10.19
C ASP A 438 6.99 -12.94 11.31
N MET A 439 7.50 -11.91 11.97
CA MET A 439 6.88 -11.29 13.14
C MET A 439 5.76 -10.28 12.78
N GLY A 440 5.37 -10.18 11.51
CA GLY A 440 4.39 -9.19 11.03
C GLY A 440 2.96 -9.35 11.55
N HIS A 441 2.65 -10.47 12.20
CA HIS A 441 1.32 -10.75 12.77
C HIS A 441 1.28 -10.76 14.30
N MET A 442 2.38 -10.40 14.98
CA MET A 442 2.42 -10.36 16.43
C MET A 442 1.38 -9.37 17.00
N LYS A 443 0.68 -9.81 18.04
CA LYS A 443 -0.32 -9.03 18.76
C LYS A 443 0.20 -8.57 20.12
N ILE A 444 0.99 -9.43 20.78
CA ILE A 444 1.52 -9.16 22.12
C ILE A 444 2.99 -9.53 22.25
N ILE A 445 3.67 -8.83 23.16
CA ILE A 445 5.02 -9.16 23.67
C ILE A 445 4.93 -9.27 25.18
N LEU A 446 5.47 -10.37 25.72
CA LEU A 446 5.57 -10.63 27.16
C LEU A 446 7.02 -10.42 27.58
N LEU A 447 7.28 -9.47 28.47
CA LEU A 447 8.61 -9.24 29.04
C LEU A 447 8.72 -9.92 30.38
N GLY A 448 9.70 -10.83 30.52
CA GLY A 448 10.00 -11.53 31.77
C GLY A 448 10.56 -10.57 32.81
N LYS A 449 10.43 -10.97 34.08
CA LYS A 449 10.87 -10.18 35.22
C LYS A 449 12.38 -9.96 35.22
N ASP A 450 13.16 -11.01 34.93
CA ASP A 450 14.62 -10.91 34.92
C ASP A 450 15.12 -9.99 33.81
N LEU A 451 14.43 -9.96 32.66
CA LEU A 451 14.71 -9.01 31.58
C LEU A 451 14.38 -7.58 31.97
N LEU A 452 13.24 -7.34 32.63
CA LEU A 452 12.82 -6.01 33.08
C LEU A 452 13.72 -5.43 34.18
N GLU A 453 14.35 -6.29 35.01
CA GLU A 453 15.29 -5.90 36.03
C GLU A 453 16.71 -5.62 35.50
N ASN A 454 17.02 -6.04 34.25
CA ASN A 454 18.31 -5.82 33.60
C ASN A 454 18.18 -4.77 32.47
N GLU A 455 18.55 -3.54 32.79
CA GLU A 455 18.42 -2.40 31.88
C GLU A 455 19.18 -2.57 30.55
N ASP A 456 20.41 -3.11 30.61
CA ASP A 456 21.24 -3.30 29.42
C ASP A 456 20.65 -4.39 28.49
N ALA A 457 20.18 -5.50 29.07
CA ALA A 457 19.53 -6.55 28.30
C ALA A 457 18.19 -6.10 27.70
N LEU A 458 17.42 -5.32 28.46
CA LEU A 458 16.16 -4.77 27.96
C LEU A 458 16.40 -3.81 26.77
N PHE A 459 17.43 -2.97 26.86
CA PHE A 459 17.79 -2.06 25.77
C PHE A 459 18.29 -2.81 24.54
N GLU A 460 19.06 -3.86 24.71
CA GLU A 460 19.50 -4.74 23.62
C GLU A 460 18.30 -5.40 22.93
N PHE A 461 17.33 -5.87 23.71
CA PHE A 461 16.13 -6.48 23.18
C PHE A 461 15.23 -5.46 22.44
N LEU A 462 15.05 -4.26 22.97
CA LEU A 462 14.28 -3.20 22.32
C LEU A 462 14.96 -2.76 21.00
N ASN A 463 16.28 -2.61 20.98
CA ASN A 463 17.03 -2.32 19.75
C ASN A 463 16.85 -3.41 18.70
N TYR A 464 16.94 -4.69 19.13
CA TYR A 464 16.71 -5.81 18.22
C TYR A 464 15.32 -5.77 17.59
N LEU A 465 14.26 -5.47 18.35
CA LEU A 465 12.91 -5.35 17.81
C LEU A 465 12.74 -4.14 16.87
N GLU A 466 13.38 -3.00 17.18
CA GLU A 466 13.33 -1.79 16.36
C GLU A 466 14.00 -1.98 15.00
N GLU A 467 15.06 -2.79 14.93
CA GLU A 467 15.73 -3.16 13.67
C GLU A 467 14.89 -4.08 12.77
N LYS A 468 13.76 -4.62 13.27
CA LYS A 468 12.91 -5.55 12.53
C LYS A 468 11.76 -4.84 11.80
N PRO A 469 11.81 -4.75 10.46
CA PRO A 469 10.73 -4.09 9.70
C PRO A 469 9.37 -4.79 9.80
N SER A 470 9.34 -6.04 10.27
CA SER A 470 8.11 -6.83 10.44
C SER A 470 7.42 -6.62 11.78
N VAL A 471 8.08 -5.98 12.76
CA VAL A 471 7.51 -5.75 14.10
C VAL A 471 6.74 -4.44 14.12
N ALA A 472 5.44 -4.51 14.41
CA ALA A 472 4.56 -3.35 14.44
C ALA A 472 4.61 -2.64 15.80
N GLY A 473 4.62 -1.30 15.78
CA GLY A 473 4.64 -0.50 17.03
C GLY A 473 3.37 -0.56 17.86
N ASN A 474 2.25 -1.03 17.32
CA ASN A 474 0.96 -1.14 18.00
C ASN A 474 0.77 -2.46 18.78
N ILE A 475 1.79 -3.30 18.84
CA ILE A 475 1.80 -4.54 19.62
C ILE A 475 1.69 -4.18 21.10
N TYR A 476 0.78 -4.85 21.82
CA TYR A 476 0.66 -4.65 23.27
C TYR A 476 1.81 -5.32 24.03
N VAL A 477 2.32 -4.64 25.06
CA VAL A 477 3.43 -5.14 25.86
C VAL A 477 2.96 -5.35 27.29
N PHE A 478 3.25 -6.53 27.83
CA PHE A 478 2.93 -6.93 29.19
C PHE A 478 4.19 -7.35 29.94
N SER A 479 4.19 -7.18 31.25
CA SER A 479 5.11 -7.87 32.13
C SER A 479 4.56 -9.26 32.49
N CYS A 480 5.44 -10.24 32.72
CA CYS A 480 5.04 -11.57 33.10
C CYS A 480 6.09 -12.17 34.08
N GLU A 481 5.64 -12.73 35.20
CA GLU A 481 6.55 -13.36 36.17
C GLU A 481 7.04 -14.73 35.68
N ASP A 482 6.13 -15.54 35.11
CA ASP A 482 6.47 -16.86 34.53
C ASP A 482 6.03 -16.94 33.07
N VAL A 483 6.91 -16.46 32.19
CA VAL A 483 6.68 -16.45 30.73
C VAL A 483 6.48 -17.85 30.16
N LYS A 484 7.16 -18.89 30.74
CA LYS A 484 7.07 -20.27 30.23
C LYS A 484 5.69 -20.86 30.56
N ALA A 485 5.19 -20.63 31.79
CA ALA A 485 3.87 -21.08 32.19
C ALA A 485 2.78 -20.43 31.35
N LEU A 486 2.85 -19.11 31.12
CA LEU A 486 1.86 -18.38 30.31
C LEU A 486 1.87 -18.82 28.86
N MET A 487 3.04 -18.93 28.23
CA MET A 487 3.18 -19.39 26.84
C MET A 487 2.79 -20.85 26.64
N SER A 488 2.77 -21.67 27.72
CA SER A 488 2.28 -23.05 27.64
C SER A 488 0.77 -23.15 27.33
N PHE A 489 0.03 -22.06 27.48
CA PHE A 489 -1.38 -21.98 27.10
C PHE A 489 -1.58 -22.20 25.59
N ASP A 490 -0.67 -21.71 24.75
CA ASP A 490 -0.71 -21.90 23.29
C ASP A 490 -0.72 -23.39 22.87
N THR A 491 -0.23 -24.29 23.75
CA THR A 491 -0.18 -25.73 23.47
C THR A 491 -1.41 -26.51 23.95
N GLN A 492 -2.29 -25.90 24.77
CA GLN A 492 -3.34 -26.61 25.49
C GLN A 492 -4.77 -26.35 24.99
N GLY A 493 -5.03 -25.30 24.22
CA GLY A 493 -6.39 -24.82 24.05
C GLY A 493 -6.88 -24.44 22.66
N GLY A 494 -6.04 -24.38 21.64
CA GLY A 494 -6.47 -23.97 20.30
C GLY A 494 -6.63 -22.47 20.09
N GLU A 495 -6.55 -21.64 21.13
CA GLU A 495 -6.54 -20.17 21.05
C GLU A 495 -5.18 -19.65 21.52
N SER A 496 -4.58 -18.69 20.80
CA SER A 496 -3.26 -18.19 21.18
C SER A 496 -3.35 -17.21 22.36
N VAL A 497 -2.30 -17.17 23.21
CA VAL A 497 -2.18 -16.16 24.28
C VAL A 497 -2.31 -14.75 23.69
N GLY A 498 -1.79 -14.55 22.48
CA GLY A 498 -1.88 -13.28 21.75
C GLY A 498 -3.32 -12.86 21.48
N ASP A 499 -4.15 -13.76 20.96
CA ASP A 499 -5.55 -13.49 20.69
C ASP A 499 -6.35 -13.30 21.97
N TYR A 500 -6.10 -14.16 22.96
CA TYR A 500 -6.83 -14.14 24.22
C TYR A 500 -6.62 -12.83 25.01
N LEU A 501 -5.36 -12.41 25.22
CA LEU A 501 -5.04 -11.17 25.95
C LEU A 501 -5.48 -9.91 25.17
N THR A 502 -5.32 -9.92 23.84
CA THR A 502 -5.84 -8.83 23.00
C THR A 502 -7.36 -8.75 23.09
N GLY A 503 -8.06 -9.89 23.06
CA GLY A 503 -9.51 -9.96 23.23
C GLY A 503 -9.98 -9.40 24.56
N ILE A 504 -9.26 -9.65 25.67
CA ILE A 504 -9.58 -9.04 26.97
C ILE A 504 -9.48 -7.51 26.90
N LEU A 505 -8.45 -6.97 26.23
CA LEU A 505 -8.28 -5.52 26.10
C LEU A 505 -9.32 -4.87 25.17
N GLU A 506 -9.75 -5.59 24.14
CA GLU A 506 -10.70 -5.07 23.15
C GLU A 506 -12.16 -5.22 23.57
N ASN A 507 -12.50 -6.29 24.31
CA ASN A 507 -13.87 -6.58 24.76
C ASN A 507 -14.30 -5.76 25.99
N ASN A 508 -13.48 -4.87 26.52
CA ASN A 508 -13.82 -4.04 27.65
C ASN A 508 -14.76 -2.91 27.20
N LEU A 509 -16.06 -3.06 27.46
CA LEU A 509 -17.14 -2.14 27.03
C LEU A 509 -16.99 -0.71 27.59
N GLU A 510 -16.21 -0.51 28.64
CA GLU A 510 -15.97 0.80 29.26
C GLU A 510 -14.74 1.57 28.70
N GLY A 511 -14.17 1.11 27.58
CA GLY A 511 -13.02 1.73 26.94
C GLY A 511 -11.69 0.99 27.21
N LYS A 512 -10.65 1.35 26.49
CA LYS A 512 -9.32 0.75 26.68
C LYS A 512 -8.87 0.89 28.13
N PRO A 513 -8.25 -0.14 28.71
CA PRO A 513 -7.64 -0.02 30.04
C PRO A 513 -6.71 1.20 30.02
N LYS A 514 -6.85 2.07 31.01
CA LYS A 514 -6.10 3.34 31.11
C LYS A 514 -4.58 3.17 31.00
N ASN A 515 -4.06 1.96 31.17
CA ASN A 515 -2.65 1.62 31.30
C ASN A 515 -2.16 0.59 30.24
N ALA A 516 -2.93 0.31 29.20
CA ALA A 516 -2.43 -0.56 28.12
C ALA A 516 -1.28 0.13 27.37
N VAL A 517 -0.09 -0.48 27.41
CA VAL A 517 1.14 0.04 26.84
C VAL A 517 1.42 -0.70 25.53
N THR A 518 1.74 0.04 24.48
CA THR A 518 2.19 -0.51 23.20
C THR A 518 3.71 -0.48 23.09
N LEU A 519 4.27 -1.27 22.18
CA LEU A 519 5.70 -1.24 21.88
C LEU A 519 6.17 0.16 21.47
N GLN A 520 5.33 0.90 20.73
CA GLN A 520 5.60 2.29 20.37
C GLN A 520 5.68 3.22 21.59
N ASP A 521 4.84 3.00 22.59
CA ASP A 521 4.89 3.80 23.84
C ASP A 521 6.20 3.53 24.59
N LEU A 522 6.70 2.28 24.57
CA LEU A 522 8.01 1.93 25.11
C LEU A 522 9.15 2.63 24.36
N TYR A 523 9.18 2.53 23.03
CA TYR A 523 10.20 3.20 22.22
C TYR A 523 10.21 4.70 22.42
N ASN A 524 9.06 5.33 22.47
CA ASN A 524 8.95 6.77 22.63
C ASN A 524 9.55 7.25 23.96
N ARG A 525 9.33 6.53 25.06
CA ARG A 525 9.93 6.87 26.35
C ARG A 525 11.41 6.52 26.42
N TRP A 526 11.78 5.38 25.88
CA TRP A 526 13.17 4.97 25.81
C TRP A 526 14.05 5.95 25.04
N HIS A 527 13.65 6.37 23.85
CA HIS A 527 14.40 7.38 23.07
C HIS A 527 14.47 8.75 23.75
N ARG A 528 13.48 9.09 24.57
CA ARG A 528 13.50 10.32 25.38
C ARG A 528 14.28 10.20 26.66
N LYS A 529 14.83 9.04 26.96
CA LYS A 529 15.47 8.74 28.26
C LYS A 529 14.54 9.03 29.47
N GLU A 530 13.25 8.81 29.28
CA GLU A 530 12.23 8.91 30.32
C GLU A 530 12.08 7.56 31.01
N GLN A 531 11.50 7.54 32.21
CA GLN A 531 11.17 6.33 32.91
C GLN A 531 10.17 5.50 32.09
N LEU A 532 10.43 4.19 31.92
CA LEU A 532 9.54 3.30 31.18
C LEU A 532 8.15 3.25 31.84
N PRO A 533 7.07 3.10 31.05
CA PRO A 533 5.72 3.05 31.60
C PRO A 533 5.53 1.76 32.42
N GLN A 534 4.70 1.84 33.43
CA GLN A 534 4.30 0.66 34.15
C GLN A 534 3.47 -0.27 33.25
N LEU A 535 3.95 -1.49 33.06
CA LEU A 535 3.29 -2.48 32.22
C LEU A 535 2.17 -3.18 32.99
N LEU A 536 1.12 -3.58 32.29
CA LEU A 536 0.13 -4.51 32.82
C LEU A 536 0.76 -5.88 32.99
N GLU A 537 0.48 -6.54 34.11
CA GLU A 537 0.99 -7.88 34.38
C GLU A 537 0.05 -8.93 33.80
N ALA A 538 0.60 -9.84 32.99
CA ALA A 538 -0.10 -11.01 32.46
C ALA A 538 0.30 -12.25 33.26
N GLU A 539 -0.67 -13.01 33.76
CA GLU A 539 -0.45 -14.22 34.54
C GLU A 539 -1.39 -15.35 34.10
N LEU A 540 -1.01 -16.58 34.39
CA LEU A 540 -1.84 -17.76 34.17
C LEU A 540 -2.55 -18.17 35.45
N VAL A 541 -3.85 -17.88 35.57
CA VAL A 541 -4.65 -18.25 36.74
C VAL A 541 -5.70 -19.29 36.35
N ASN A 542 -5.75 -20.41 37.06
CA ASN A 542 -6.70 -21.49 36.78
C ASN A 542 -6.66 -21.95 35.30
N LYS A 543 -5.45 -22.03 34.70
CA LYS A 543 -5.23 -22.40 33.32
C LYS A 543 -5.82 -21.41 32.27
N ARG A 544 -6.08 -20.17 32.66
CA ARG A 544 -6.51 -19.10 31.73
C ARG A 544 -5.63 -17.87 31.88
N PRO A 545 -5.23 -17.22 30.79
CA PRO A 545 -4.51 -15.95 30.85
C PRO A 545 -5.40 -14.87 31.50
N GLN A 546 -4.85 -14.09 32.41
CA GLN A 546 -5.51 -12.95 33.04
C GLN A 546 -4.58 -11.74 33.03
N ILE A 547 -5.19 -10.57 33.06
CA ILE A 547 -4.47 -9.29 33.18
C ILE A 547 -4.72 -8.76 34.59
N ARG A 548 -3.65 -8.59 35.35
CA ARG A 548 -3.69 -8.00 36.65
C ARG A 548 -3.67 -6.48 36.54
N GLN A 549 -4.70 -5.83 36.99
CA GLN A 549 -4.75 -4.38 37.08
C GLN A 549 -4.19 -3.96 38.44
N TYR A 550 -3.13 -3.14 38.43
CA TYR A 550 -2.72 -2.46 39.67
C TYR A 550 -3.74 -1.35 39.94
N SER A 551 -4.42 -1.47 41.10
CA SER A 551 -5.39 -0.49 41.62
C SER A 551 -4.72 0.82 42.02
#